data_a0807d196f66b386a4611d31dc6fbf7f
#
_entry.id   a0807d196f66b386a4611d31dc6fbf7f
#
_cell.length_a   1.000
_cell.length_b   1.000
_cell.length_c   1.000
_cell.angle_alpha   90.00
_cell.angle_beta   90.00
_cell.angle_gamma   90.00
#
_symmetry.space_group_name_H-M   'P 1'
#
loop_
_entity.id
_entity.type
_entity.pdbx_description
1 polymer ?
#
loop_
_entity_poly.entity_id
_entity_poly.type
_entity_poly.pdbx_seq_one_letter_code
_entity_poly.pdbx_strand_id
1 'polypeptide(L)'
;MGIHSTFTQDIANAICAELAEGNSLRKAAESVGVGASTVLGWAEAHKEFGEQYARARQFGYQLLADEILAISDDGLNDTYTDDDGNVRTATDVVARSRLRVDSRKWML
;
A
#
# COMPACT_ATOMS: atom_id res chain seq x y z
N MET A 1 16.74 -7.60 -19.54
CA MET A 1 18.02 -7.12 -19.59
C MET A 1 18.72 -6.98 -18.28
N GLY A 2 19.80 -7.71 -18.15
CA GLY A 2 20.60 -7.70 -16.95
C GLY A 2 21.13 -6.32 -16.57
N ILE A 3 21.24 -5.43 -17.54
CA ILE A 3 21.71 -4.08 -17.30
C ILE A 3 20.85 -3.29 -16.33
N HIS A 4 19.59 -3.68 -16.19
CA HIS A 4 18.67 -2.98 -15.31
C HIS A 4 18.79 -3.38 -13.86
N SER A 5 19.61 -4.39 -13.57
CA SER A 5 19.82 -4.85 -12.22
C SER A 5 20.92 -4.08 -11.49
N THR A 6 21.51 -3.08 -12.13
CA THR A 6 22.53 -2.27 -11.47
C THR A 6 21.88 -1.30 -10.48
N PHE A 7 22.28 -1.41 -9.24
CA PHE A 7 21.80 -0.54 -8.18
C PHE A 7 22.38 0.87 -8.30
N THR A 8 21.53 1.88 -8.23
CA THR A 8 21.96 3.28 -8.16
C THR A 8 21.11 3.99 -7.11
N GLN A 9 21.60 5.13 -6.64
CA GLN A 9 20.84 5.93 -5.66
C GLN A 9 19.55 6.47 -6.27
N ASP A 10 19.54 6.80 -7.54
CA ASP A 10 18.33 7.26 -8.22
C ASP A 10 17.25 6.18 -8.24
N ILE A 11 17.67 4.94 -8.53
CA ILE A 11 16.75 3.79 -8.49
C ILE A 11 16.24 3.57 -7.08
N ALA A 12 17.13 3.64 -6.08
CA ALA A 12 16.75 3.51 -4.68
C ALA A 12 15.71 4.55 -4.28
N ASN A 13 15.92 5.79 -4.67
CA ASN A 13 15.01 6.88 -4.36
C ASN A 13 13.65 6.67 -5.03
N ALA A 14 13.63 6.22 -6.28
CA ALA A 14 12.40 5.96 -7.01
C ALA A 14 11.59 4.84 -6.36
N ILE A 15 12.26 3.76 -5.97
CA ILE A 15 11.61 2.64 -5.28
C ILE A 15 11.01 3.10 -3.96
N CYS A 16 11.78 3.82 -3.16
CA CYS A 16 11.34 4.28 -1.85
C CYS A 16 10.19 5.29 -1.95
N ALA A 17 10.19 6.13 -2.98
CA ALA A 17 9.09 7.06 -3.21
C ALA A 17 7.78 6.30 -3.44
N GLU A 18 7.81 5.25 -4.27
CA GLU A 18 6.64 4.42 -4.54
C GLU A 18 6.15 3.72 -3.28
N LEU A 19 7.08 3.16 -2.51
CA LEU A 19 6.72 2.46 -1.27
C LEU A 19 6.12 3.41 -0.23
N ALA A 20 6.67 4.61 -0.12
CA ALA A 20 6.18 5.61 0.82
C ALA A 20 4.77 6.11 0.47
N GLU A 21 4.38 6.00 -0.79
CA GLU A 21 3.03 6.32 -1.23
C GLU A 21 2.03 5.20 -0.94
N GLY A 22 2.48 4.09 -0.39
CA GLY A 22 1.64 2.95 -0.06
C GLY A 22 1.53 1.92 -1.18
N ASN A 23 2.33 2.05 -2.24
CA ASN A 23 2.34 1.08 -3.32
C ASN A 23 3.02 -0.21 -2.90
N SER A 24 2.65 -1.32 -3.55
CA SER A 24 3.26 -2.60 -3.26
C SER A 24 4.73 -2.62 -3.70
N LEU A 25 5.50 -3.53 -3.10
CA LEU A 25 6.88 -3.76 -3.51
C LEU A 25 6.96 -4.13 -5.00
N ARG A 26 6.02 -4.95 -5.46
CA ARG A 26 5.98 -5.36 -6.86
C ARG A 26 5.82 -4.15 -7.77
N LYS A 27 4.90 -3.28 -7.45
CA LYS A 27 4.67 -2.07 -8.25
C LYS A 27 5.88 -1.14 -8.22
N ALA A 28 6.49 -0.97 -7.05
CA ALA A 28 7.69 -0.15 -6.92
C ALA A 28 8.83 -0.71 -7.77
N ALA A 29 9.03 -2.02 -7.75
CA ALA A 29 10.07 -2.67 -8.55
C ALA A 29 9.78 -2.51 -10.05
N GLU A 30 8.55 -2.70 -10.46
CA GLU A 30 8.15 -2.54 -11.86
C GLU A 30 8.40 -1.13 -12.37
N SER A 31 8.23 -0.12 -11.52
CA SER A 31 8.43 1.28 -11.92
C SER A 31 9.87 1.58 -12.35
N VAL A 32 10.82 0.79 -11.88
CA VAL A 32 12.24 0.92 -12.25
C VAL A 32 12.72 -0.25 -13.10
N GLY A 33 11.82 -1.13 -13.52
CA GLY A 33 12.13 -2.21 -14.45
C GLY A 33 12.87 -3.40 -13.86
N VAL A 34 12.71 -3.64 -12.56
CA VAL A 34 13.35 -4.79 -11.89
C VAL A 34 12.30 -5.65 -11.19
N GLY A 35 12.70 -6.82 -10.73
CA GLY A 35 11.82 -7.69 -9.96
C GLY A 35 11.86 -7.37 -8.47
N ALA A 36 10.82 -7.78 -7.76
CA ALA A 36 10.73 -7.57 -6.32
C ALA A 36 11.88 -8.25 -5.58
N SER A 37 12.28 -9.45 -6.01
CA SER A 37 13.39 -10.16 -5.38
C SER A 37 14.71 -9.41 -5.55
N THR A 38 14.88 -8.70 -6.66
CA THR A 38 16.07 -7.87 -6.89
C THR A 38 16.13 -6.74 -5.88
N VAL A 39 14.99 -6.08 -5.63
CA VAL A 39 14.92 -4.99 -4.64
C VAL A 39 15.28 -5.52 -3.25
N LEU A 40 14.73 -6.67 -2.86
CA LEU A 40 15.03 -7.27 -1.57
C LEU A 40 16.51 -7.63 -1.44
N GLY A 41 17.11 -8.15 -2.53
CA GLY A 41 18.54 -8.42 -2.56
C GLY A 41 19.38 -7.17 -2.37
N TRP A 42 18.98 -6.08 -2.99
CA TRP A 42 19.67 -4.79 -2.81
C TRP A 42 19.54 -4.28 -1.38
N ALA A 43 18.38 -4.44 -0.75
CA ALA A 43 18.18 -4.02 0.62
C ALA A 43 19.09 -4.78 1.59
N GLU A 44 19.38 -6.04 1.29
CA GLU A 44 20.33 -6.83 2.09
C GLU A 44 21.78 -6.45 1.80
N ALA A 45 22.10 -6.21 0.52
CA ALA A 45 23.46 -5.94 0.12
C ALA A 45 23.93 -4.51 0.43
N HIS A 46 23.03 -3.57 0.44
CA HIS A 46 23.32 -2.14 0.66
C HIS A 46 22.65 -1.66 1.93
N LYS A 47 23.42 -1.52 2.99
CA LYS A 47 22.90 -1.17 4.30
C LYS A 47 22.09 0.12 4.30
N GLU A 48 22.58 1.15 3.65
CA GLU A 48 21.88 2.45 3.60
C GLU A 48 20.54 2.32 2.88
N PHE A 49 20.52 1.59 1.77
CA PHE A 49 19.27 1.33 1.07
C PHE A 49 18.34 0.50 1.92
N GLY A 50 18.85 -0.51 2.63
CA GLY A 50 18.03 -1.32 3.54
C GLY A 50 17.32 -0.49 4.57
N GLU A 51 18.01 0.48 5.15
CA GLU A 51 17.42 1.40 6.13
C GLU A 51 16.40 2.33 5.48
N GLN A 52 16.72 2.87 4.32
CA GLN A 52 15.82 3.72 3.55
C GLN A 52 14.56 2.94 3.15
N TYR A 53 14.74 1.72 2.70
CA TYR A 53 13.66 0.81 2.33
C TYR A 53 12.72 0.57 3.51
N ALA A 54 13.28 0.26 4.67
CA ALA A 54 12.49 -0.01 5.88
C ALA A 54 11.65 1.21 6.26
N ARG A 55 12.24 2.40 6.22
CA ARG A 55 11.51 3.64 6.52
C ARG A 55 10.40 3.90 5.51
N ALA A 56 10.68 3.71 4.23
CA ALA A 56 9.69 3.91 3.18
C ALA A 56 8.51 2.95 3.32
N ARG A 57 8.78 1.68 3.64
CA ARG A 57 7.75 0.68 3.87
C ARG A 57 6.89 1.05 5.07
N GLN A 58 7.51 1.48 6.15
CA GLN A 58 6.78 1.88 7.34
C GLN A 58 5.87 3.07 7.06
N PHE A 59 6.38 4.06 6.33
CA PHE A 59 5.59 5.21 5.91
C PHE A 59 4.40 4.78 5.06
N GLY A 60 4.63 3.89 4.11
CA GLY A 60 3.57 3.35 3.26
C GLY A 60 2.52 2.60 4.04
N TYR A 61 2.93 1.82 5.05
CA TYR A 61 1.98 1.11 5.90
C TYR A 61 1.13 2.06 6.72
N GLN A 62 1.71 3.13 7.23
CA GLN A 62 0.96 4.14 7.96
C GLN A 62 -0.08 4.82 7.06
N LEU A 63 0.32 5.12 5.84
CA LEU A 63 -0.59 5.72 4.87
C LEU A 63 -1.74 4.78 4.53
N LEU A 64 -1.43 3.50 4.32
CA LEU A 64 -2.45 2.48 4.07
C LEU A 64 -3.37 2.29 5.27
N ALA A 65 -2.83 2.31 6.48
CA ALA A 65 -3.62 2.21 7.70
C ALA A 65 -4.60 3.37 7.82
N ASP A 66 -4.14 4.58 7.52
CA ASP A 66 -4.98 5.77 7.54
C ASP A 66 -6.10 5.66 6.50
N GLU A 67 -5.78 5.16 5.32
CA GLU A 67 -6.76 4.93 4.26
C GLU A 67 -7.79 3.88 4.66
N ILE A 68 -7.35 2.82 5.34
CA ILE A 68 -8.25 1.78 5.86
C ILE A 68 -9.22 2.38 6.87
N LEU A 69 -8.74 3.23 7.77
CA LEU A 69 -9.58 3.93 8.75
C LEU A 69 -10.60 4.82 8.05
N ALA A 70 -10.19 5.54 7.03
CA ALA A 70 -11.10 6.40 6.28
C ALA A 70 -12.21 5.59 5.61
N ILE A 71 -11.87 4.44 5.01
CA ILE A 71 -12.85 3.55 4.40
C ILE A 71 -13.84 3.03 5.44
N SER A 72 -13.35 2.64 6.61
CA SER A 72 -14.18 2.12 7.69
C SER A 72 -15.11 3.21 8.24
N ASP A 73 -14.62 4.42 8.42
CA ASP A 73 -15.40 5.55 8.88
C ASP A 73 -16.53 5.89 7.90
N ASP A 74 -16.23 5.90 6.61
CA ASP A 74 -17.24 6.13 5.58
C ASP A 74 -18.34 5.08 5.63
N GLY A 75 -17.95 3.82 5.81
CA GLY A 75 -18.90 2.72 5.92
C GLY A 75 -19.78 2.82 7.17
N LEU A 76 -19.20 3.24 8.29
CA LEU A 76 -19.91 3.35 9.56
C LEU A 76 -20.89 4.52 9.57
N ASN A 77 -20.60 5.57 8.85
CA ASN A 77 -21.42 6.78 8.81
C ASN A 77 -22.50 6.76 7.72
N ASP A 78 -22.51 5.73 6.88
CA ASP A 78 -23.42 5.65 5.76
C ASP A 78 -24.75 5.05 6.20
N THR A 79 -25.77 5.90 6.29
CA THR A 79 -27.13 5.50 6.63
C THR A 79 -28.08 5.97 5.53
N TYR A 80 -29.21 5.32 5.42
CA TYR A 80 -30.24 5.69 4.45
C TYR A 80 -31.62 5.37 4.99
N THR A 81 -32.66 5.99 4.43
CA THR A 81 -34.06 5.71 4.76
C THR A 81 -34.61 4.76 3.69
N ASP A 82 -35.11 3.62 4.12
CA ASP A 82 -35.69 2.65 3.19
C ASP A 82 -37.11 3.08 2.72
N ASP A 83 -37.70 2.27 1.83
CA ASP A 83 -39.00 2.58 1.23
C ASP A 83 -40.14 2.64 2.29
N ASP A 84 -39.95 2.01 3.41
CA ASP A 84 -40.92 2.02 4.51
C ASP A 84 -40.74 3.20 5.46
N GLY A 85 -39.72 4.05 5.19
CA GLY A 85 -39.43 5.22 6.02
C GLY A 85 -38.50 4.93 7.19
N ASN A 86 -37.95 3.75 7.29
CA ASN A 86 -37.01 3.40 8.36
C ASN A 86 -35.58 3.82 8.01
N VAL A 87 -34.88 4.41 8.98
CA VAL A 87 -33.47 4.72 8.82
C VAL A 87 -32.66 3.45 9.04
N ARG A 88 -31.79 3.14 8.08
CA ARG A 88 -30.96 1.95 8.16
C ARG A 88 -29.50 2.32 7.93
N THR A 89 -28.59 1.56 8.56
CA THR A 89 -27.18 1.64 8.22
C THR A 89 -26.98 0.85 6.93
N ALA A 90 -26.19 1.39 6.02
CA ALA A 90 -25.92 0.72 4.75
C ALA A 90 -24.99 -0.47 4.98
N THR A 91 -25.56 -1.60 5.37
CA THR A 91 -24.84 -2.82 5.72
C THR A 91 -23.94 -3.28 4.59
N ASP A 92 -24.42 -3.17 3.34
CA ASP A 92 -23.64 -3.55 2.18
C ASP A 92 -22.39 -2.70 2.03
N VAL A 93 -22.48 -1.40 2.34
CA VAL A 93 -21.32 -0.50 2.27
C VAL A 93 -20.33 -0.87 3.37
N VAL A 94 -20.80 -1.15 4.58
CA VAL A 94 -19.96 -1.59 5.68
C VAL A 94 -19.24 -2.90 5.33
N ALA A 95 -19.98 -3.87 4.77
CA ALA A 95 -19.40 -5.15 4.37
C ALA A 95 -18.34 -4.97 3.29
N ARG A 96 -18.61 -4.11 2.30
CA ARG A 96 -17.62 -3.82 1.23
C ARG A 96 -16.37 -3.15 1.78
N SER A 97 -16.54 -2.24 2.72
CA SER A 97 -15.39 -1.59 3.36
C SER A 97 -14.52 -2.60 4.09
N ARG A 98 -15.12 -3.57 4.77
CA ARG A 98 -14.38 -4.65 5.44
C ARG A 98 -13.61 -5.50 4.44
N LEU A 99 -14.22 -5.85 3.31
CA LEU A 99 -13.55 -6.62 2.27
C LEU A 99 -12.35 -5.86 1.69
N ARG A 100 -12.50 -4.56 1.48
CA ARG A 100 -11.39 -3.74 0.99
C ARG A 100 -10.25 -3.67 2.00
N VAL A 101 -10.57 -3.54 3.29
CA VAL A 101 -9.58 -3.56 4.35
C VAL A 101 -8.81 -4.88 4.37
N ASP A 102 -9.53 -6.00 4.29
CA ASP A 102 -8.93 -7.33 4.28
C ASP A 102 -8.03 -7.52 3.05
N SER A 103 -8.47 -7.07 1.88
CA SER A 103 -7.67 -7.15 0.67
C SER A 103 -6.37 -6.36 0.81
N ARG A 104 -6.41 -5.19 1.42
CA ARG A 104 -5.23 -4.38 1.64
C ARG A 104 -4.27 -5.03 2.65
N LYS A 105 -4.80 -5.71 3.65
CA LYS A 105 -3.96 -6.46 4.59
C LYS A 105 -3.12 -7.51 3.90
N TRP A 106 -3.68 -8.18 2.91
CA TRP A 106 -2.94 -9.19 2.14
C TRP A 106 -1.84 -8.58 1.28
N MET A 107 -1.97 -7.32 0.91
CA MET A 107 -0.94 -6.61 0.14
C MET A 107 0.21 -6.11 1.00
N LEU A 108 0.00 -5.99 2.28
CA LEU A 108 1.05 -5.55 3.21
C LEU A 108 2.00 -6.68 3.55
#